data_b078a9ce1b825e602a95808b849f3ba2
#
_entry.id   b078a9ce1b825e602a95808b849f3ba2
#
_cell.length_a   1.000
_cell.length_b   1.000
_cell.length_c   1.000
_cell.angle_alpha   90.00
_cell.angle_beta   90.00
_cell.angle_gamma   90.00
#
_symmetry.space_group_name_H-M   'P 1'
#
loop_
_entity.id
_entity.type
_entity.pdbx_description
1 polymer ?
#
loop_
_entity_poly.entity_id
_entity_poly.type
_entity_poly.pdbx_seq_one_letter_code
_entity_poly.pdbx_strand_id
1 'polypeptide(L)'
;MPPWFIARQLSHPTGIVGRIMGWLMNRHNARQNAFVVEQLALAPDDRVLEVGFGGGINLPTLVERTAFVAGVDRSRTMVAAARTRFAAAVRAGRADFREGTVQALPFAAGAFDKACTVNTVYFWPSLEAGFAELARVLRPGGRVVVGFLPKAHMDRLGMPADLFTPRTPEEVIAALEHVGFAGVRVTRPTPRTAWNAVVGER
;
A
#
# COMPACT_ATOMS: atom_id res chain seq x y z
N MET A 1 -4.40 22.20 -11.11
CA MET A 1 -3.18 21.44 -10.73
C MET A 1 -2.85 21.71 -9.27
N PRO A 2 -2.64 20.69 -8.44
CA PRO A 2 -2.10 20.94 -7.11
C PRO A 2 -0.71 21.59 -7.23
N PRO A 3 -0.33 22.50 -6.32
CA PRO A 3 1.01 23.08 -6.32
C PRO A 3 2.07 21.97 -6.24
N TRP A 4 3.16 22.09 -7.02
CA TRP A 4 4.23 21.08 -7.10
C TRP A 4 4.76 20.64 -5.73
N PHE A 5 4.87 21.58 -4.77
CA PHE A 5 5.26 21.29 -3.39
C PHE A 5 4.30 20.27 -2.70
N ILE A 6 2.98 20.43 -2.91
CA ILE A 6 1.98 19.50 -2.36
C ILE A 6 2.15 18.12 -3.01
N ALA A 7 2.28 18.07 -4.34
CA ALA A 7 2.49 16.83 -5.07
C ALA A 7 3.74 16.08 -4.59
N ARG A 8 4.85 16.79 -4.34
CA ARG A 8 6.08 16.24 -3.78
C ARG A 8 5.88 15.68 -2.36
N GLN A 9 5.15 16.39 -1.50
CA GLN A 9 4.84 15.88 -0.15
C GLN A 9 3.90 14.65 -0.18
N LEU A 10 3.05 14.52 -1.21
CA LEU A 10 2.24 13.32 -1.43
C LEU A 10 3.09 12.12 -1.85
N SER A 11 4.12 12.35 -2.68
CA SER A 11 5.02 11.30 -3.15
C SER A 11 6.08 10.91 -2.11
N HIS A 12 6.58 11.86 -1.32
CA HIS A 12 7.63 11.65 -0.31
C HIS A 12 7.43 12.59 0.89
N PRO A 13 6.59 12.21 1.87
CA PRO A 13 6.33 13.03 3.05
C PRO A 13 7.59 13.23 3.88
N THR A 14 7.95 14.49 4.19
CA THR A 14 9.11 14.84 5.00
C THR A 14 8.75 15.86 6.09
N GLY A 15 9.39 15.73 7.27
CA GLY A 15 9.24 16.67 8.38
C GLY A 15 7.80 16.81 8.92
N ILE A 16 7.51 17.93 9.57
CA ILE A 16 6.20 18.22 10.17
C ILE A 16 5.12 18.36 9.09
N VAL A 17 5.44 19.01 7.97
CA VAL A 17 4.50 19.18 6.85
C VAL A 17 4.09 17.82 6.28
N GLY A 18 5.03 16.88 6.11
CA GLY A 18 4.72 15.52 5.68
C GLY A 18 3.79 14.78 6.64
N ARG A 19 3.94 14.99 7.96
CA ARG A 19 3.04 14.39 8.97
C ARG A 19 1.62 14.94 8.88
N ILE A 20 1.47 16.26 8.71
CA ILE A 20 0.16 16.91 8.54
C ILE A 20 -0.49 16.45 7.22
N MET A 21 0.26 16.41 6.12
CA MET A 21 -0.23 15.92 4.84
C MET A 21 -0.65 14.45 4.92
N GLY A 22 0.14 13.59 5.56
CA GLY A 22 -0.23 12.19 5.81
C GLY A 22 -1.54 12.07 6.58
N TRP A 23 -1.77 12.89 7.60
CA TRP A 23 -3.02 12.90 8.37
C TRP A 23 -4.23 13.35 7.51
N LEU A 24 -4.08 14.42 6.72
CA LEU A 24 -5.13 14.90 5.80
C LEU A 24 -5.48 13.84 4.74
N MET A 25 -4.46 13.23 4.14
CA MET A 25 -4.63 12.14 3.16
C MET A 25 -5.32 10.92 3.76
N ASN A 26 -4.98 10.56 5.00
CA ASN A 26 -5.66 9.48 5.72
C ASN A 26 -7.17 9.73 5.82
N ARG A 27 -7.58 10.94 6.19
CA ARG A 27 -9.02 11.29 6.28
C ARG A 27 -9.70 11.25 4.92
N HIS A 28 -9.04 11.76 3.87
CA HIS A 28 -9.58 11.76 2.51
C HIS A 28 -9.74 10.33 1.96
N ASN A 29 -8.77 9.47 2.21
CA ASN A 29 -8.72 8.10 1.68
C ASN A 29 -9.29 7.05 2.65
N ALA A 30 -9.93 7.45 3.76
CA ALA A 30 -10.37 6.52 4.81
C ALA A 30 -11.27 5.39 4.29
N ARG A 31 -12.23 5.72 3.41
CA ARG A 31 -13.14 4.72 2.82
C ARG A 31 -12.42 3.74 1.90
N GLN A 32 -11.47 4.23 1.09
CA GLN A 32 -10.67 3.39 0.20
C GLN A 32 -9.80 2.44 1.03
N ASN A 33 -9.14 2.94 2.05
CA ASN A 33 -8.30 2.15 2.95
C ASN A 33 -9.09 1.08 3.69
N ALA A 34 -10.26 1.43 4.25
CA ALA A 34 -11.15 0.47 4.91
C ALA A 34 -11.57 -0.66 3.96
N PHE A 35 -11.93 -0.33 2.71
CA PHE A 35 -12.29 -1.32 1.71
C PHE A 35 -11.12 -2.22 1.33
N VAL A 36 -9.90 -1.69 1.16
CA VAL A 36 -8.70 -2.49 0.90
C VAL A 36 -8.45 -3.48 2.05
N VAL A 37 -8.58 -3.04 3.30
CA VAL A 37 -8.46 -3.92 4.47
C VAL A 37 -9.55 -4.99 4.51
N GLU A 38 -10.77 -4.66 4.11
CA GLU A 38 -11.86 -5.63 3.96
C GLU A 38 -11.53 -6.70 2.91
N GLN A 39 -11.01 -6.29 1.75
CA GLN A 39 -10.63 -7.22 0.67
C GLN A 39 -9.45 -8.15 1.04
N LEU A 40 -8.66 -7.81 2.05
CA LEU A 40 -7.63 -8.71 2.58
C LEU A 40 -8.24 -9.97 3.21
N ALA A 41 -9.49 -9.92 3.67
CA ALA A 41 -10.16 -11.01 4.40
C ALA A 41 -9.28 -11.54 5.54
N LEU A 42 -8.93 -10.65 6.49
CA LEU A 42 -7.99 -10.90 7.57
C LEU A 42 -8.42 -12.05 8.49
N ALA A 43 -7.47 -12.92 8.83
CA ALA A 43 -7.60 -13.92 9.89
C ALA A 43 -6.69 -13.55 11.09
N PRO A 44 -7.01 -14.00 12.33
CA PRO A 44 -6.25 -13.63 13.52
C PRO A 44 -4.79 -14.09 13.52
N ASP A 45 -4.46 -15.15 12.80
CA ASP A 45 -3.13 -15.74 12.67
C ASP A 45 -2.34 -15.19 11.47
N ASP A 46 -2.93 -14.31 10.66
CA ASP A 46 -2.26 -13.73 9.49
C ASP A 46 -1.02 -12.90 9.88
N ARG A 47 -0.04 -12.99 9.02
CA ARG A 47 1.12 -12.09 8.93
C ARG A 47 0.92 -11.16 7.74
N VAL A 48 0.74 -9.88 7.99
CA VAL A 48 0.34 -8.90 6.96
C VAL A 48 1.45 -7.90 6.68
N LEU A 49 1.70 -7.61 5.40
CA LEU A 49 2.60 -6.55 4.95
C LEU A 49 1.80 -5.39 4.36
N GLU A 50 2.05 -4.17 4.80
CA GLU A 50 1.59 -2.94 4.13
C GLU A 50 2.77 -2.21 3.49
N VAL A 51 2.72 -1.99 2.17
CA VAL A 51 3.74 -1.25 1.42
C VAL A 51 3.28 0.16 1.14
N GLY A 52 4.10 1.15 1.56
CA GLY A 52 3.78 2.57 1.45
C GLY A 52 2.69 3.01 2.41
N PHE A 53 2.80 2.62 3.68
CA PHE A 53 1.78 2.88 4.70
C PHE A 53 1.57 4.37 5.03
N GLY A 54 2.51 5.27 4.65
CA GLY A 54 2.41 6.72 4.85
C GLY A 54 2.03 7.10 6.28
N GLY A 55 0.87 7.75 6.47
CA GLY A 55 0.36 8.12 7.81
C GLY A 55 -0.18 6.94 8.63
N GLY A 56 -0.15 5.71 8.11
CA GLY A 56 -0.48 4.48 8.83
C GLY A 56 -1.94 4.36 9.24
N ILE A 57 -2.87 4.71 8.35
CA ILE A 57 -4.31 4.66 8.65
C ILE A 57 -4.79 3.21 8.86
N ASN A 58 -4.25 2.25 8.13
CA ASN A 58 -4.63 0.83 8.23
C ASN A 58 -3.97 0.14 9.42
N LEU A 59 -2.78 0.61 9.84
CA LEU A 59 -1.94 -0.06 10.84
C LEU A 59 -2.67 -0.38 12.15
N PRO A 60 -3.54 0.49 12.71
CA PRO A 60 -4.29 0.13 13.93
C PRO A 60 -5.14 -1.14 13.75
N THR A 61 -5.92 -1.18 12.67
CA THR A 61 -6.79 -2.32 12.36
C THR A 61 -6.00 -3.60 12.09
N LEU A 62 -4.86 -3.47 11.36
CA LEU A 62 -3.98 -4.61 11.08
C LEU A 62 -3.37 -5.16 12.38
N VAL A 63 -2.80 -4.29 13.23
CA VAL A 63 -2.16 -4.70 14.51
C VAL A 63 -3.17 -5.31 15.49
N GLU A 64 -4.42 -4.83 15.48
CA GLU A 64 -5.49 -5.35 16.34
C GLU A 64 -5.98 -6.73 15.89
N ARG A 65 -6.10 -6.95 14.55
CA ARG A 65 -6.83 -8.09 13.99
C ARG A 65 -5.95 -9.24 13.52
N THR A 66 -4.61 -9.12 13.57
CA THR A 66 -3.68 -10.12 13.02
C THR A 66 -2.54 -10.45 13.98
N ALA A 67 -1.87 -11.58 13.74
CA ALA A 67 -0.75 -12.03 14.57
C ALA A 67 0.48 -11.12 14.42
N PHE A 68 0.76 -10.66 13.20
CA PHE A 68 1.94 -9.85 12.91
C PHE A 68 1.70 -8.85 11.77
N VAL A 69 2.20 -7.64 11.94
CA VAL A 69 2.16 -6.60 10.90
C VAL A 69 3.55 -6.10 10.57
N ALA A 70 3.91 -6.13 9.30
CA ALA A 70 5.05 -5.38 8.79
C ALA A 70 4.59 -4.19 7.97
N GLY A 71 5.34 -3.10 8.03
CA GLY A 71 5.16 -1.93 7.17
C GLY A 71 6.47 -1.52 6.52
N VAL A 72 6.45 -1.26 5.21
CA VAL A 72 7.57 -0.65 4.49
C VAL A 72 7.14 0.70 3.93
N ASP A 73 7.94 1.73 4.19
CA ASP A 73 7.75 3.05 3.60
C ASP A 73 9.10 3.67 3.24
N ARG A 74 9.14 4.44 2.15
CA ARG A 74 10.35 5.15 1.72
C ARG A 74 10.68 6.37 2.60
N SER A 75 9.72 6.84 3.38
CA SER A 75 9.88 7.97 4.28
C SER A 75 10.35 7.53 5.67
N ARG A 76 11.60 7.82 5.97
CA ARG A 76 12.16 7.62 7.32
C ARG A 76 11.32 8.28 8.41
N THR A 77 10.70 9.43 8.10
CA THR A 77 9.80 10.15 9.05
C THR A 77 8.55 9.33 9.35
N MET A 78 7.94 8.69 8.34
CA MET A 78 6.75 7.85 8.54
C MET A 78 7.09 6.58 9.30
N VAL A 79 8.23 5.96 8.98
CA VAL A 79 8.74 4.77 9.69
C VAL A 79 8.98 5.07 11.16
N ALA A 80 9.67 6.19 11.50
CA ALA A 80 9.91 6.60 12.88
C ALA A 80 8.61 6.87 13.63
N ALA A 81 7.64 7.54 12.99
CA ALA A 81 6.32 7.80 13.57
C ALA A 81 5.54 6.50 13.85
N ALA A 82 5.56 5.53 12.92
CA ALA A 82 4.93 4.23 13.11
C ALA A 82 5.58 3.44 14.24
N ARG A 83 6.90 3.37 14.29
CA ARG A 83 7.64 2.71 15.40
C ARG A 83 7.30 3.30 16.76
N THR A 84 7.19 4.62 16.86
CA THR A 84 6.79 5.30 18.09
C THR A 84 5.35 5.00 18.46
N ARG A 85 4.43 5.13 17.51
CA ARG A 85 2.99 4.91 17.72
C ARG A 85 2.67 3.48 18.14
N PHE A 86 3.35 2.50 17.57
CA PHE A 86 3.13 1.06 17.80
C PHE A 86 4.25 0.42 18.61
N ALA A 87 4.97 1.19 19.45
CA ALA A 87 6.13 0.72 20.22
C ALA A 87 5.84 -0.52 21.08
N ALA A 88 4.64 -0.65 21.62
CA ALA A 88 4.25 -1.84 22.38
C ALA A 88 4.18 -3.10 21.51
N ALA A 89 3.58 -3.01 20.31
CA ALA A 89 3.51 -4.11 19.35
C ALA A 89 4.90 -4.49 18.82
N VAL A 90 5.76 -3.49 18.55
CA VAL A 90 7.16 -3.71 18.14
C VAL A 90 7.94 -4.44 19.21
N ARG A 91 7.88 -4.01 20.47
CA ARG A 91 8.56 -4.69 21.60
C ARG A 91 8.04 -6.11 21.84
N ALA A 92 6.76 -6.34 21.58
CA ALA A 92 6.15 -7.66 21.68
C ALA A 92 6.44 -8.57 20.47
N GLY A 93 7.22 -8.11 19.48
CA GLY A 93 7.49 -8.86 18.25
C GLY A 93 6.28 -9.02 17.32
N ARG A 94 5.22 -8.23 17.52
CA ARG A 94 3.99 -8.26 16.73
C ARG A 94 3.93 -7.21 15.61
N ALA A 95 4.89 -6.31 15.55
CA ALA A 95 5.00 -5.33 14.46
C ALA A 95 6.45 -5.04 14.10
N ASP A 96 6.72 -4.77 12.81
CA ASP A 96 8.03 -4.34 12.30
C ASP A 96 7.85 -3.30 11.20
N PHE A 97 8.44 -2.12 11.37
CA PHE A 97 8.34 -1.03 10.39
C PHE A 97 9.72 -0.68 9.88
N ARG A 98 9.91 -0.77 8.54
CA ARG A 98 11.22 -0.58 7.90
C ARG A 98 11.18 0.48 6.82
N GLU A 99 12.28 1.22 6.68
CA GLU A 99 12.53 2.05 5.51
C GLU A 99 12.87 1.15 4.33
N GLY A 100 12.28 1.43 3.15
CA GLY A 100 12.54 0.65 1.96
C GLY A 100 11.60 0.99 0.82
N THR A 101 11.78 0.31 -0.29
CA THR A 101 10.95 0.43 -1.49
C THR A 101 10.34 -0.93 -1.84
N VAL A 102 9.29 -0.91 -2.65
CA VAL A 102 8.64 -2.14 -3.10
C VAL A 102 9.54 -3.02 -3.95
N GLN A 103 10.54 -2.43 -4.66
CA GLN A 103 11.47 -3.19 -5.52
C GLN A 103 12.52 -3.99 -4.75
N ALA A 104 12.65 -3.75 -3.43
CA ALA A 104 13.61 -4.46 -2.57
C ALA A 104 13.03 -4.53 -1.15
N LEU A 105 12.08 -5.43 -0.96
CA LEU A 105 11.42 -5.63 0.34
C LEU A 105 12.37 -6.34 1.31
N PRO A 106 12.65 -5.77 2.50
CA PRO A 106 13.65 -6.28 3.43
C PRO A 106 13.12 -7.47 4.26
N PHE A 107 12.45 -8.42 3.61
CA PHE A 107 11.87 -9.60 4.23
C PHE A 107 12.20 -10.88 3.45
N ALA A 108 12.20 -12.01 4.14
CA ALA A 108 12.40 -13.32 3.53
C ALA A 108 11.24 -13.71 2.59
N ALA A 109 11.51 -14.62 1.66
CA ALA A 109 10.47 -15.22 0.83
C ALA A 109 9.44 -15.96 1.69
N GLY A 110 8.16 -15.85 1.32
CA GLY A 110 7.06 -16.53 2.01
C GLY A 110 6.80 -16.06 3.44
N ALA A 111 7.27 -14.87 3.81
CA ALA A 111 7.15 -14.34 5.19
C ALA A 111 5.74 -13.88 5.57
N PHE A 112 4.84 -13.67 4.59
CA PHE A 112 3.53 -13.09 4.80
C PHE A 112 2.41 -13.91 4.17
N ASP A 113 1.25 -13.87 4.81
CA ASP A 113 0.00 -14.43 4.31
C ASP A 113 -0.71 -13.44 3.38
N LYS A 114 -0.62 -12.15 3.69
CA LYS A 114 -1.32 -11.09 2.98
C LYS A 114 -0.45 -9.86 2.83
N ALA A 115 -0.66 -9.15 1.72
CA ALA A 115 -0.02 -7.86 1.50
C ALA A 115 -1.02 -6.85 0.95
N CYS A 116 -0.87 -5.58 1.30
CA CYS A 116 -1.62 -4.49 0.69
C CYS A 116 -0.75 -3.28 0.40
N THR A 117 -1.26 -2.48 -0.51
CA THR A 117 -0.74 -1.16 -0.82
C THR A 117 -1.88 -0.25 -1.28
N VAL A 118 -1.87 1.02 -0.87
CA VAL A 118 -2.92 1.98 -1.21
C VAL A 118 -2.31 3.27 -1.74
N ASN A 119 -2.69 3.64 -2.97
CA ASN A 119 -2.24 4.86 -3.65
C ASN A 119 -0.72 5.01 -3.78
N THR A 120 0.01 3.91 -3.98
CA THR A 120 1.47 3.91 -4.12
C THR A 120 1.98 3.54 -5.51
N VAL A 121 1.20 2.76 -6.29
CA VAL A 121 1.60 2.22 -7.60
C VAL A 121 2.00 3.30 -8.62
N TYR A 122 1.59 4.54 -8.40
CA TYR A 122 1.99 5.70 -9.23
C TYR A 122 3.47 6.05 -9.09
N PHE A 123 4.10 5.66 -7.99
CA PHE A 123 5.48 5.99 -7.63
C PHE A 123 6.45 4.83 -7.92
N TRP A 124 5.94 3.73 -8.45
CA TRP A 124 6.75 2.56 -8.75
C TRP A 124 7.39 2.70 -10.13
N PRO A 125 8.71 2.63 -10.26
CA PRO A 125 9.39 2.65 -11.55
C PRO A 125 8.95 1.51 -12.49
N SER A 126 8.70 0.31 -11.93
CA SER A 126 8.14 -0.85 -12.62
C SER A 126 7.10 -1.53 -11.74
N LEU A 127 5.92 -1.82 -12.31
CA LEU A 127 4.88 -2.60 -11.66
C LEU A 127 5.34 -4.05 -11.49
N GLU A 128 5.95 -4.63 -12.53
CA GLU A 128 6.41 -6.02 -12.56
C GLU A 128 7.46 -6.27 -11.46
N ALA A 129 8.46 -5.38 -11.32
CA ALA A 129 9.48 -5.49 -10.29
C ALA A 129 8.86 -5.40 -8.87
N GLY A 130 7.92 -4.47 -8.66
CA GLY A 130 7.22 -4.33 -7.38
C GLY A 130 6.35 -5.55 -7.06
N PHE A 131 5.59 -6.04 -8.02
CA PHE A 131 4.75 -7.21 -7.82
C PHE A 131 5.55 -8.52 -7.72
N ALA A 132 6.71 -8.65 -8.40
CA ALA A 132 7.62 -9.79 -8.22
C ALA A 132 8.14 -9.87 -6.77
N GLU A 133 8.50 -8.74 -6.17
CA GLU A 133 8.89 -8.70 -4.76
C GLU A 133 7.73 -9.02 -3.81
N LEU A 134 6.52 -8.52 -4.10
CA LEU A 134 5.32 -8.92 -3.34
C LEU A 134 5.03 -10.42 -3.48
N ALA A 135 5.15 -10.98 -4.70
CA ALA A 135 5.05 -12.42 -4.91
C ALA A 135 6.13 -13.17 -4.13
N ARG A 136 7.36 -12.70 -4.10
CA ARG A 136 8.45 -13.35 -3.35
C ARG A 136 8.18 -13.43 -1.86
N VAL A 137 7.71 -12.33 -1.25
CA VAL A 137 7.50 -12.27 0.21
C VAL A 137 6.19 -12.89 0.68
N LEU A 138 5.21 -13.05 -0.21
CA LEU A 138 3.98 -13.79 0.07
C LEU A 138 4.23 -15.29 -0.01
N ARG A 139 3.61 -16.07 0.88
CA ARG A 139 3.57 -17.54 0.77
C ARG A 139 2.67 -18.00 -0.39
N PRO A 140 2.81 -19.23 -0.89
CA PRO A 140 1.83 -19.82 -1.81
C PRO A 140 0.41 -19.76 -1.21
N GLY A 141 -0.57 -19.33 -2.00
CA GLY A 141 -1.94 -19.06 -1.56
C GLY A 141 -2.11 -17.72 -0.81
N GLY A 142 -1.03 -16.93 -0.68
CA GLY A 142 -1.08 -15.60 -0.08
C GLY A 142 -1.83 -14.61 -0.96
N ARG A 143 -2.46 -13.60 -0.34
CA ARG A 143 -3.30 -12.61 -1.03
C ARG A 143 -2.65 -11.24 -1.10
N VAL A 144 -2.75 -10.59 -2.26
CA VAL A 144 -2.39 -9.18 -2.45
C VAL A 144 -3.63 -8.33 -2.74
N VAL A 145 -3.68 -7.13 -2.16
CA VAL A 145 -4.71 -6.12 -2.47
C VAL A 145 -4.06 -4.79 -2.80
N VAL A 146 -4.34 -4.27 -3.99
CA VAL A 146 -3.78 -3.02 -4.53
C VAL A 146 -4.89 -2.00 -4.70
N GLY A 147 -4.98 -1.02 -3.81
CA GLY A 147 -5.95 0.08 -3.89
C GLY A 147 -5.37 1.30 -4.60
N PHE A 148 -6.06 1.86 -5.61
CA PHE A 148 -5.58 3.05 -6.32
C PHE A 148 -6.69 3.79 -7.07
N LEU A 149 -6.41 5.06 -7.45
CA LEU A 149 -7.21 5.84 -8.38
C LEU A 149 -6.80 5.48 -9.81
N PRO A 150 -7.72 5.05 -10.69
CA PRO A 150 -7.40 4.74 -12.08
C PRO A 150 -6.87 5.94 -12.86
N LYS A 151 -6.08 5.68 -13.90
CA LYS A 151 -5.50 6.69 -14.79
C LYS A 151 -6.52 7.75 -15.24
N ALA A 152 -7.70 7.34 -15.70
CA ALA A 152 -8.76 8.25 -16.13
C ALA A 152 -9.21 9.25 -15.06
N HIS A 153 -9.07 8.92 -13.77
CA HIS A 153 -9.36 9.83 -12.66
C HIS A 153 -8.16 10.72 -12.33
N MET A 154 -6.96 10.14 -12.30
CA MET A 154 -5.71 10.86 -12.04
C MET A 154 -5.46 11.96 -13.09
N ASP A 155 -5.73 11.67 -14.38
CA ASP A 155 -5.58 12.61 -15.48
C ASP A 155 -6.48 13.87 -15.27
N ARG A 156 -7.70 13.67 -14.75
CA ARG A 156 -8.60 14.80 -14.42
C ARG A 156 -8.08 15.67 -13.25
N LEU A 157 -7.32 15.08 -12.33
CA LEU A 157 -6.72 15.82 -11.21
C LEU A 157 -5.50 16.63 -11.63
N GLY A 158 -4.95 16.39 -12.84
CA GLY A 158 -3.80 17.13 -13.37
C GLY A 158 -2.55 16.93 -12.50
N MET A 159 -2.29 15.72 -12.03
CA MET A 159 -1.10 15.42 -11.22
C MET A 159 0.17 15.57 -12.06
N PRO A 160 1.28 16.10 -11.48
CA PRO A 160 2.54 16.25 -12.21
C PRO A 160 3.10 14.91 -12.70
N ALA A 161 3.37 14.80 -14.01
CA ALA A 161 3.81 13.57 -14.66
C ALA A 161 5.25 13.15 -14.29
N ASP A 162 6.06 14.08 -13.81
CA ASP A 162 7.41 13.82 -13.26
C ASP A 162 7.39 13.12 -11.90
N LEU A 163 6.27 13.19 -11.18
CA LEU A 163 6.10 12.58 -9.85
C LEU A 163 5.13 11.41 -9.84
N PHE A 164 4.17 11.37 -10.76
CA PHE A 164 3.10 10.39 -10.80
C PHE A 164 3.03 9.72 -12.17
N THR A 165 3.08 8.41 -12.19
CA THR A 165 2.75 7.60 -13.37
C THR A 165 1.37 6.97 -13.18
N PRO A 166 0.29 7.60 -13.71
CA PRO A 166 -1.06 7.06 -13.57
C PRO A 166 -1.18 5.68 -14.20
N ARG A 167 -1.87 4.77 -13.52
CA ARG A 167 -2.02 3.37 -13.94
C ARG A 167 -3.48 3.04 -14.26
N THR A 168 -3.69 2.19 -15.27
CA THR A 168 -5.01 1.61 -15.52
C THR A 168 -5.20 0.32 -14.72
N PRO A 169 -6.44 -0.12 -14.47
CA PRO A 169 -6.69 -1.42 -13.85
C PRO A 169 -6.10 -2.58 -14.66
N GLU A 170 -6.15 -2.49 -15.99
CA GLU A 170 -5.65 -3.50 -16.92
C GLU A 170 -4.13 -3.65 -16.82
N GLU A 171 -3.37 -2.54 -16.71
CA GLU A 171 -1.92 -2.56 -16.48
C GLU A 171 -1.57 -3.25 -15.15
N VAL A 172 -2.33 -2.95 -14.07
CA VAL A 172 -2.10 -3.56 -12.75
C VAL A 172 -2.44 -5.06 -12.77
N ILE A 173 -3.53 -5.46 -13.42
CA ILE A 173 -3.90 -6.87 -13.61
C ILE A 173 -2.82 -7.60 -14.37
N ALA A 174 -2.46 -7.10 -15.57
CA ALA A 174 -1.46 -7.75 -16.42
C ALA A 174 -0.12 -7.93 -15.72
N ALA A 175 0.33 -6.92 -14.95
CA ALA A 175 1.58 -6.99 -14.20
C ALA A 175 1.51 -8.01 -13.04
N LEU A 176 0.38 -8.15 -12.36
CA LEU A 176 0.17 -9.17 -11.33
C LEU A 176 0.17 -10.58 -11.94
N GLU A 177 -0.57 -10.80 -13.02
CA GLU A 177 -0.64 -12.08 -13.72
C GLU A 177 0.72 -12.49 -14.28
N HIS A 178 1.48 -11.53 -14.84
CA HIS A 178 2.82 -11.76 -15.38
C HIS A 178 3.80 -12.34 -14.34
N VAL A 179 3.68 -11.93 -13.08
CA VAL A 179 4.55 -12.43 -11.99
C VAL A 179 3.94 -13.60 -11.21
N GLY A 180 2.87 -14.20 -11.73
CA GLY A 180 2.32 -15.47 -11.23
C GLY A 180 1.18 -15.36 -10.21
N PHE A 181 0.56 -14.18 -10.03
CA PHE A 181 -0.70 -14.11 -9.30
C PHE A 181 -1.87 -14.67 -10.13
N ALA A 182 -2.73 -15.44 -9.48
CA ALA A 182 -3.93 -16.04 -10.07
C ALA A 182 -5.21 -15.37 -9.53
N GLY A 183 -6.34 -15.59 -10.19
CA GLY A 183 -7.65 -15.06 -9.76
C GLY A 183 -7.69 -13.54 -9.69
N VAL A 184 -6.85 -12.86 -10.50
CA VAL A 184 -6.71 -11.40 -10.45
C VAL A 184 -8.00 -10.73 -10.92
N ARG A 185 -8.55 -9.87 -10.09
CA ARG A 185 -9.82 -9.18 -10.37
C ARG A 185 -9.87 -7.77 -9.81
N VAL A 186 -10.59 -6.91 -10.51
CA VAL A 186 -10.97 -5.57 -9.99
C VAL A 186 -12.19 -5.71 -9.08
N THR A 187 -12.16 -5.02 -7.97
CA THR A 187 -13.30 -4.89 -7.05
C THR A 187 -13.53 -3.42 -6.68
N ARG A 188 -14.79 -3.06 -6.45
CA ARG A 188 -15.24 -1.70 -6.07
C ARG A 188 -16.42 -1.81 -5.11
N PRO A 189 -16.56 -0.89 -4.14
CA PRO A 189 -17.78 -0.87 -3.29
C PRO A 189 -19.05 -0.63 -4.10
N THR A 190 -18.99 0.25 -5.09
CA THR A 190 -20.09 0.53 -6.02
C THR A 190 -19.54 0.86 -7.41
N PRO A 191 -20.33 0.70 -8.49
CA PRO A 191 -19.93 1.09 -9.85
C PRO A 191 -19.53 2.56 -10.01
N ARG A 192 -20.04 3.45 -9.12
CA ARG A 192 -19.75 4.90 -9.14
C ARG A 192 -18.52 5.28 -8.34
N THR A 193 -17.88 4.34 -7.64
CA THR A 193 -16.66 4.61 -6.86
C THR A 193 -15.52 4.99 -7.79
N ALA A 194 -14.84 6.11 -7.49
CA ALA A 194 -13.76 6.64 -8.33
C ALA A 194 -12.47 5.81 -8.27
N TRP A 195 -12.24 5.08 -7.19
CA TRP A 195 -11.06 4.25 -6.95
C TRP A 195 -11.38 2.76 -7.07
N ASN A 196 -10.35 1.98 -7.34
CA ASN A 196 -10.43 0.53 -7.48
C ASN A 196 -9.58 -0.15 -6.39
N ALA A 197 -9.90 -1.42 -6.12
CA ALA A 197 -8.95 -2.37 -5.58
C ALA A 197 -8.77 -3.52 -6.57
N VAL A 198 -7.54 -3.95 -6.81
CA VAL A 198 -7.20 -5.17 -7.53
C VAL A 198 -6.77 -6.21 -6.51
N VAL A 199 -7.36 -7.39 -6.57
CA VAL A 199 -7.08 -8.52 -5.68
C VAL A 199 -6.48 -9.64 -6.50
N GLY A 200 -5.43 -10.29 -6.01
CA GLY A 200 -4.81 -11.47 -6.60
C GLY A 200 -4.33 -12.45 -5.53
N GLU A 201 -4.18 -13.72 -5.90
CA GLU A 201 -3.68 -14.78 -5.05
C GLU A 201 -2.41 -15.39 -5.65
N ARG A 202 -1.41 -15.63 -4.77
CA ARG A 202 -0.12 -16.17 -5.21
C ARG A 202 -0.18 -17.70 -5.35
#